data_fbab6a5837e0dccbfea9fdb2ec93071b
#
_entry.id   fbab6a5837e0dccbfea9fdb2ec93071b
#
_cell.length_a   1.000
_cell.length_b   1.000
_cell.length_c   1.000
_cell.angle_alpha   90.00
_cell.angle_beta   90.00
_cell.angle_gamma   90.00
#
_symmetry.space_group_name_H-M   'P 1'
#
loop_
_entity.id
_entity.type
_entity.pdbx_description
1 polymer ?
#
loop_
_entity_poly.entity_id
_entity_poly.type
_entity_poly.pdbx_seq_one_letter_code
_entity_poly.pdbx_strand_id
1 'polypeptide(L)'
;MLSPTFVDEMLTATPQNIYAGMGVYLGKNYLKERGASNPDGKSGFAGTLHSEPYIDKDIALFDGNGNQVVYIMPSRNIVIMRLGPRPRSELKWDNSFIPNSVSRFLDKSE
;
A
#
# COMPACT_ATOMS: atom_id res chain seq x y z
N MET A 1 -7.50 -2.38 23.67
CA MET A 1 -6.33 -1.78 22.99
C MET A 1 -5.43 -2.90 22.48
N LEU A 2 -4.93 -2.79 21.26
CA LEU A 2 -4.01 -3.77 20.69
C LEU A 2 -2.63 -3.64 21.37
N SER A 3 -2.00 -4.78 21.69
CA SER A 3 -0.63 -4.75 22.20
C SER A 3 0.36 -4.39 21.07
N PRO A 4 1.52 -3.80 21.39
CA PRO A 4 2.56 -3.55 20.38
C PRO A 4 3.00 -4.83 19.66
N THR A 5 3.12 -5.94 20.36
CA THR A 5 3.46 -7.24 19.77
C THR A 5 2.43 -7.69 18.73
N PHE A 6 1.15 -7.52 19.02
CA PHE A 6 0.09 -7.87 18.07
C PHE A 6 0.13 -6.98 16.84
N VAL A 7 0.39 -5.69 17.00
CA VAL A 7 0.56 -4.76 15.88
C VAL A 7 1.75 -5.17 15.01
N ASP A 8 2.87 -5.52 15.62
CA ASP A 8 4.04 -6.01 14.87
C ASP A 8 3.72 -7.28 14.08
N GLU A 9 2.96 -8.20 14.65
CA GLU A 9 2.51 -9.41 13.95
C GLU A 9 1.60 -9.06 12.77
N MET A 10 0.67 -8.13 12.93
CA MET A 10 -0.20 -7.66 11.84
C MET A 10 0.61 -7.10 10.68
N LEU A 11 1.69 -6.40 10.97
CA LEU A 11 2.54 -5.73 9.98
C LEU A 11 3.67 -6.61 9.46
N THR A 12 3.66 -7.90 9.81
CA THR A 12 4.65 -8.87 9.35
C THR A 12 4.05 -9.70 8.21
N ALA A 13 4.82 -9.82 7.12
CA ALA A 13 4.40 -10.62 5.97
C ALA A 13 4.21 -12.09 6.35
N THR A 14 3.18 -12.71 5.80
CA THR A 14 2.94 -14.14 6.00
C THR A 14 3.78 -14.97 5.02
N PRO A 15 4.14 -16.23 5.37
CA PRO A 15 4.85 -17.09 4.44
C PRO A 15 4.10 -17.34 3.13
N GLN A 16 2.79 -17.33 3.18
CA GLN A 16 1.93 -17.57 2.01
C GLN A 16 1.79 -16.34 1.12
N ASN A 17 1.98 -15.14 1.70
CA ASN A 17 1.85 -13.91 0.94
C ASN A 17 2.80 -12.83 1.51
N ILE A 18 3.93 -12.66 0.85
CA ILE A 18 4.95 -11.69 1.28
C ILE A 18 4.53 -10.23 1.15
N TYR A 19 3.37 -9.97 0.52
CA TYR A 19 2.81 -8.62 0.33
C TYR A 19 1.73 -8.27 1.35
N ALA A 20 1.39 -9.19 2.25
CA ALA A 20 0.33 -8.96 3.21
C ALA A 20 0.68 -9.51 4.59
N GLY A 21 0.31 -8.74 5.60
CA GLY A 21 0.21 -9.20 6.98
C GLY A 21 -1.21 -9.69 7.29
N MET A 22 -1.63 -9.61 8.55
CA MET A 22 -2.97 -9.98 8.95
C MET A 22 -3.95 -8.82 8.68
N GLY A 23 -4.66 -8.92 7.55
CA GLY A 23 -5.69 -7.95 7.18
C GLY A 23 -5.17 -6.65 6.58
N VAL A 24 -3.87 -6.53 6.33
CA VAL A 24 -3.27 -5.33 5.74
C VAL A 24 -2.34 -5.71 4.60
N TYR A 25 -2.24 -4.85 3.59
CA TYR A 25 -1.21 -4.96 2.57
C TYR A 25 0.04 -4.23 3.03
N LEU A 26 1.21 -4.76 2.63
CA LEU A 26 2.52 -4.24 3.03
C LEU A 26 3.27 -3.71 1.81
N GLY A 27 3.86 -2.52 1.94
CA GLY A 27 4.64 -1.91 0.88
C GLY A 27 6.09 -2.36 0.81
N LYS A 28 6.53 -3.19 1.76
CA LYS A 28 7.94 -3.61 1.90
C LYS A 28 8.47 -4.36 0.70
N ASN A 29 7.69 -5.28 0.17
CA ASN A 29 8.11 -6.15 -0.92
C ASN A 29 7.53 -5.66 -2.25
N TYR A 30 8.40 -5.23 -3.14
CA TYR A 30 8.02 -4.75 -4.46
C TYR A 30 8.57 -5.66 -5.55
N LEU A 31 7.69 -6.05 -6.45
CA LEU A 31 8.07 -6.67 -7.71
C LEU A 31 7.49 -5.84 -8.85
N LYS A 32 8.35 -5.48 -9.79
CA LYS A 32 7.96 -4.63 -10.93
C LYS A 32 6.80 -5.23 -11.74
N GLU A 33 6.85 -6.54 -11.94
CA GLU A 33 5.81 -7.27 -12.67
C GLU A 33 4.46 -7.19 -11.94
N ARG A 34 4.50 -7.18 -10.61
CA ARG A 34 3.30 -7.07 -9.80
C ARG A 34 2.72 -5.65 -9.81
N GLY A 35 3.55 -4.65 -9.94
CA GLY A 35 3.11 -3.26 -10.04
C GLY A 35 2.33 -2.97 -11.31
N ALA A 36 2.55 -3.74 -12.36
CA ALA A 36 1.95 -3.50 -13.67
C ALA A 36 0.64 -4.25 -13.91
N SER A 37 0.42 -5.37 -13.21
CA SER A 37 -0.73 -6.23 -13.47
C SER A 37 -1.03 -7.13 -12.28
N ASN A 38 -2.10 -7.90 -12.42
CA ASN A 38 -2.45 -8.96 -11.50
C ASN A 38 -1.29 -9.96 -11.35
N PRO A 39 -0.87 -10.30 -10.11
CA PRO A 39 0.34 -11.11 -9.88
C PRO A 39 0.38 -12.45 -10.58
N ASP A 40 -0.78 -13.10 -10.74
CA ASP A 40 -0.86 -14.41 -11.36
C ASP A 40 -1.43 -14.37 -12.79
N GLY A 41 -1.84 -13.20 -13.26
CA GLY A 41 -2.46 -13.01 -14.57
C GLY A 41 -3.76 -13.78 -14.78
N LYS A 42 -4.24 -14.47 -13.77
CA LYS A 42 -5.36 -15.42 -13.87
C LYS A 42 -6.54 -15.08 -12.98
N SER A 43 -6.30 -14.53 -11.81
CA SER A 43 -7.37 -14.18 -10.88
C SER A 43 -7.84 -12.76 -11.12
N GLY A 44 -9.11 -12.51 -10.95
CA GLY A 44 -9.65 -11.15 -10.94
C GLY A 44 -9.20 -10.35 -9.73
N PHE A 45 -8.36 -10.92 -8.89
CA PHE A 45 -7.79 -10.26 -7.73
C PHE A 45 -6.54 -9.49 -8.15
N ALA A 46 -6.72 -8.23 -8.44
CA ALA A 46 -5.61 -7.31 -8.53
C ALA A 46 -5.09 -7.07 -7.10
N GLY A 47 -3.95 -7.61 -6.79
CA GLY A 47 -3.25 -7.21 -5.57
C GLY A 47 -3.03 -5.70 -5.57
N THR A 48 -2.43 -5.19 -4.52
CA THR A 48 -2.12 -3.76 -4.41
C THR A 48 -1.31 -3.30 -5.60
N LEU A 49 -1.94 -2.54 -6.50
CA LEU A 49 -1.28 -2.02 -7.69
C LEU A 49 -0.41 -0.83 -7.33
N HIS A 50 0.86 -0.89 -7.69
CA HIS A 50 1.78 0.24 -7.54
C HIS A 50 2.81 0.22 -8.68
N SER A 51 3.04 1.37 -9.28
CA SER A 51 3.92 1.53 -10.45
C SER A 51 5.40 1.62 -10.06
N GLU A 52 5.67 1.98 -8.83
CA GLU A 52 7.02 2.14 -8.30
C GLU A 52 7.09 1.62 -6.86
N PRO A 53 8.29 1.29 -6.35
CA PRO A 53 8.43 0.96 -4.95
C PRO A 53 7.94 2.08 -4.04
N TYR A 54 7.36 1.73 -2.91
CA TYR A 54 7.08 2.73 -1.89
C TYR A 54 8.40 3.26 -1.31
N ILE A 55 8.47 4.58 -1.15
CA ILE A 55 9.64 5.24 -0.54
C ILE A 55 9.79 4.77 0.91
N ASP A 56 8.69 4.77 1.65
CA ASP A 56 8.68 4.30 3.02
C ASP A 56 8.36 2.80 3.04
N LYS A 57 9.34 2.00 3.43
CA LYS A 57 9.24 0.53 3.36
C LYS A 57 8.31 -0.06 4.43
N ASP A 58 8.05 0.68 5.49
CA ASP A 58 7.16 0.26 6.56
C ASP A 58 5.70 0.63 6.33
N ILE A 59 5.37 1.17 5.17
CA ILE A 59 4.00 1.53 4.82
C ILE A 59 3.09 0.29 4.83
N ALA A 60 1.90 0.46 5.40
CA ALA A 60 0.83 -0.52 5.37
C ALA A 60 -0.42 0.10 4.77
N LEU A 61 -1.26 -0.71 4.12
CA LEU A 61 -2.44 -0.24 3.43
C LEU A 61 -3.67 -1.05 3.81
N PHE A 62 -4.78 -0.37 4.04
CA PHE A 62 -6.11 -0.95 3.93
C PHE A 62 -6.66 -0.53 2.58
N ASP A 63 -6.70 -1.46 1.64
CA ASP A 63 -7.12 -1.21 0.26
C ASP A 63 -8.52 -1.77 0.04
N GLY A 64 -9.47 -0.88 -0.09
CA GLY A 64 -10.88 -1.22 -0.21
C GLY A 64 -11.41 -1.12 -1.63
N ASN A 65 -12.65 -1.55 -1.79
CA ASN A 65 -13.32 -1.52 -3.07
C ASN A 65 -13.47 -0.08 -3.59
N GLY A 66 -13.28 0.11 -4.89
CA GLY A 66 -13.39 1.43 -5.51
C GLY A 66 -12.20 2.35 -5.24
N ASN A 67 -11.07 1.77 -4.84
CA ASN A 67 -9.84 2.51 -4.53
C ASN A 67 -10.00 3.44 -3.32
N GLN A 68 -10.79 3.00 -2.33
CA GLN A 68 -10.83 3.61 -1.01
C GLN A 68 -9.63 3.07 -0.24
N VAL A 69 -8.66 3.91 0.06
CA VAL A 69 -7.39 3.44 0.64
C VAL A 69 -7.04 4.23 1.89
N VAL A 70 -6.61 3.52 2.92
CA VAL A 70 -5.93 4.11 4.07
C VAL A 70 -4.48 3.68 4.02
N TYR A 71 -3.58 4.64 3.98
CA TYR A 71 -2.15 4.42 4.07
C TYR A 71 -1.69 4.76 5.48
N ILE A 72 -0.91 3.88 6.07
CA ILE A 72 -0.31 4.08 7.39
C ILE A 72 1.20 4.11 7.19
N MET A 73 1.83 5.20 7.58
CA MET A 73 3.27 5.43 7.43
C MET A 73 3.90 5.63 8.81
N PRO A 74 4.23 4.52 9.52
CA PRO A 74 4.63 4.60 10.92
C PRO A 74 5.88 5.45 11.16
N SER A 75 6.91 5.30 10.33
CA SER A 75 8.16 6.05 10.49
C SER A 75 7.99 7.57 10.35
N ARG A 76 6.90 8.02 9.75
CA ARG A 76 6.59 9.44 9.60
C ARG A 76 5.47 9.93 10.51
N ASN A 77 4.82 9.03 11.26
CA ASN A 77 3.63 9.34 12.05
C ASN A 77 2.50 9.94 11.19
N ILE A 78 2.31 9.41 9.98
CA ILE A 78 1.32 9.92 9.03
C ILE A 78 0.33 8.82 8.67
N VAL A 79 -0.94 9.21 8.62
CA VAL A 79 -2.02 8.42 8.03
C VAL A 79 -2.63 9.24 6.90
N ILE A 80 -2.75 8.63 5.73
CA ILE A 80 -3.39 9.26 4.57
C ILE A 80 -4.63 8.45 4.25
N MET A 81 -5.75 9.12 4.03
CA MET A 81 -6.99 8.48 3.67
C MET A 81 -7.49 9.04 2.35
N ARG A 82 -7.73 8.16 1.40
CA ARG A 82 -8.40 8.50 0.14
C ARG A 82 -9.80 7.93 0.15
N LEU A 83 -10.79 8.81 0.10
CA LEU A 83 -12.20 8.46 -0.01
C LEU A 83 -12.80 9.19 -1.22
N GLY A 84 -13.85 8.61 -1.78
CA GLY A 84 -14.55 9.25 -2.89
C GLY A 84 -14.92 8.27 -4.00
N PRO A 85 -15.42 8.78 -5.12
CA PRO A 85 -15.82 7.93 -6.23
C PRO A 85 -14.64 7.16 -6.80
N ARG A 86 -14.95 6.01 -7.42
CA ARG A 86 -13.94 5.22 -8.13
C ARG A 86 -13.24 6.12 -9.15
N PRO A 87 -11.91 6.11 -9.22
CA PRO A 87 -11.19 6.85 -10.26
C PRO A 87 -11.62 6.40 -11.66
N ARG A 88 -11.58 7.33 -12.60
CA ARG A 88 -11.86 6.98 -14.00
C ARG A 88 -10.83 6.00 -14.52
N SER A 89 -11.26 5.04 -15.34
CA SER A 89 -10.39 3.99 -15.86
C SER A 89 -9.18 4.54 -16.65
N GLU A 90 -9.33 5.70 -17.27
CA GLU A 90 -8.25 6.33 -18.03
C GLU A 90 -7.10 6.81 -17.13
N LEU A 91 -7.35 7.04 -15.87
CA LEU A 91 -6.34 7.56 -14.93
C LEU A 91 -5.36 6.50 -14.45
N LYS A 92 -5.60 5.23 -14.73
CA LYS A 92 -4.72 4.11 -14.32
C LYS A 92 -4.29 4.25 -12.87
N TRP A 93 -5.22 3.98 -11.96
CA TRP A 93 -4.97 4.15 -10.52
C TRP A 93 -3.69 3.45 -10.07
N ASP A 94 -2.92 4.14 -9.25
CA ASP A 94 -1.64 3.69 -8.72
C ASP A 94 -1.58 3.96 -7.21
N ASN A 95 -1.53 2.91 -6.42
CA ASN A 95 -1.52 3.03 -4.97
C ASN A 95 -0.24 3.67 -4.41
N SER A 96 0.87 3.64 -5.14
CA SER A 96 2.11 4.26 -4.67
C SER A 96 2.16 5.78 -4.90
N PHE A 97 1.33 6.32 -5.77
CA PHE A 97 1.41 7.72 -6.17
C PHE A 97 1.21 8.69 -5.01
N ILE A 98 0.13 8.53 -4.24
CA ILE A 98 -0.21 9.47 -3.17
C ILE A 98 0.85 9.45 -2.06
N PRO A 99 1.16 8.29 -1.44
CA PRO A 99 2.13 8.29 -0.34
C PRO A 99 3.53 8.71 -0.79
N ASN A 100 3.97 8.27 -1.96
CA ASN A 100 5.29 8.67 -2.47
C ASN A 100 5.35 10.17 -2.76
N SER A 101 4.28 10.78 -3.26
CA SER A 101 4.23 12.23 -3.46
C SER A 101 4.34 12.99 -2.15
N VAL A 102 3.65 12.52 -1.11
CA VAL A 102 3.73 13.10 0.24
C VAL A 102 5.15 12.96 0.79
N SER A 103 5.74 11.77 0.66
CA SER A 103 7.12 11.54 1.14
C SER A 103 8.12 12.44 0.45
N ARG A 104 8.04 12.57 -0.88
CA ARG A 104 8.93 13.47 -1.64
C ARG A 104 8.76 14.93 -1.21
N PHE A 105 7.52 15.36 -1.00
CA PHE A 105 7.26 16.73 -0.54
C PHE A 105 7.88 16.99 0.83
N LEU A 106 7.69 16.07 1.77
CA LEU A 106 8.24 16.20 3.12
C LEU A 106 9.79 16.16 3.12
N ASP A 107 10.37 15.28 2.32
CA ASP A 107 11.83 15.15 2.23
C ASP A 107 12.49 16.41 1.64
N LYS A 108 11.80 17.13 0.77
CA LYS A 108 12.28 18.42 0.24
C LYS A 108 12.18 19.57 1.23
N SER A 109 11.30 19.44 2.23
CA SER A 109 11.05 20.52 3.21
C SER A 109 12.04 20.49 4.38
N GLU A 110 12.89 19.48 4.45
CA GLU A 110 13.90 19.31 5.51
C GLU A 110 15.23 19.98 5.18
#